data_5af2cca4e7f3dbef9be0a5906555fc5e
#
_entry.id   5af2cca4e7f3dbef9be0a5906555fc5e
#
_cell.length_a   1.000
_cell.length_b   1.000
_cell.length_c   1.000
_cell.angle_alpha   90.00
_cell.angle_beta   90.00
_cell.angle_gamma   90.00
#
_symmetry.space_group_name_H-M   'P 1'
#
loop_
_entity.id
_entity.type
_entity.pdbx_description
1 polymer ?
#
loop_
_entity_poly.entity_id
_entity_poly.type
_entity_poly.pdbx_seq_one_letter_code
_entity_poly.pdbx_strand_id
1 'polypeptide(L)'
;MKKHHPARRKPKKALGFSAAVLSGAAFSTVLGMVLLALACIPALSLSDPLRFAPVFALVCLFVSAAAGAHLSARLHGKNGLLCGLLSSLALILILVVTACVLSLKIKTSLFLICAPALLLISAIAGVCGVSASEPKMPKHKPFKIR
;
A
#
# COMPACT_ATOMS: atom_id res chain seq x y z
N MET A 1 7.94 40.76 -23.03
CA MET A 1 8.16 39.89 -21.87
C MET A 1 6.85 39.19 -21.50
N LYS A 2 6.64 37.92 -21.92
CA LYS A 2 5.44 37.11 -21.57
C LYS A 2 5.62 36.54 -20.16
N LYS A 3 4.81 37.03 -19.21
CA LYS A 3 4.75 36.46 -17.84
C LYS A 3 4.12 35.07 -17.93
N HIS A 4 4.92 34.02 -17.76
CA HIS A 4 4.44 32.65 -17.54
C HIS A 4 3.71 32.62 -16.19
N HIS A 5 2.37 32.63 -16.21
CA HIS A 5 1.55 32.26 -15.06
C HIS A 5 1.71 30.75 -14.81
N PRO A 6 2.25 30.32 -13.65
CA PRO A 6 2.26 28.91 -13.31
C PRO A 6 0.82 28.43 -13.15
N ALA A 7 0.44 27.46 -13.94
CA ALA A 7 -0.88 26.84 -13.87
C ALA A 7 -1.16 26.38 -12.43
N ARG A 8 -2.12 27.05 -11.79
CA ARG A 8 -2.58 26.76 -10.41
C ARG A 8 -3.20 25.36 -10.43
N ARG A 9 -2.42 24.33 -10.05
CA ARG A 9 -2.92 22.95 -9.88
C ARG A 9 -4.05 23.01 -8.87
N LYS A 10 -5.28 22.75 -9.33
CA LYS A 10 -6.47 22.64 -8.48
C LYS A 10 -6.19 21.63 -7.38
N PRO A 11 -6.50 21.94 -6.09
CA PRO A 11 -6.33 20.98 -5.02
C PRO A 11 -7.17 19.73 -5.35
N LYS A 12 -6.52 18.57 -5.45
CA LYS A 12 -7.24 17.29 -5.61
C LYS A 12 -8.15 17.15 -4.39
N LYS A 13 -9.46 17.07 -4.61
CA LYS A 13 -10.42 16.79 -3.54
C LYS A 13 -9.95 15.53 -2.82
N ALA A 14 -9.66 15.64 -1.52
CA ALA A 14 -9.34 14.48 -0.69
C ALA A 14 -10.53 13.52 -0.76
N LEU A 15 -10.23 12.25 -1.07
CA LEU A 15 -11.26 11.21 -1.09
C LEU A 15 -11.81 11.01 0.33
N GLY A 16 -13.09 10.66 0.45
CA GLY A 16 -13.65 10.24 1.73
C GLY A 16 -12.83 9.10 2.33
N PHE A 17 -12.72 9.05 3.64
CA PHE A 17 -11.89 8.08 4.36
C PHE A 17 -12.15 6.62 3.93
N SER A 18 -13.43 6.21 3.91
CA SER A 18 -13.83 4.86 3.49
C SER A 18 -13.48 4.56 2.03
N ALA A 19 -13.68 5.52 1.13
CA ALA A 19 -13.35 5.36 -0.28
C ALA A 19 -11.83 5.27 -0.51
N ALA A 20 -11.03 5.99 0.27
CA ALA A 20 -9.57 5.91 0.20
C ALA A 20 -9.04 4.55 0.69
N VAL A 21 -9.59 4.02 1.79
CA VAL A 21 -9.25 2.69 2.31
C VAL A 21 -9.63 1.60 1.33
N LEU A 22 -10.84 1.65 0.80
CA LEU A 22 -11.34 0.65 -0.16
C LEU A 22 -10.53 0.65 -1.46
N SER A 23 -10.19 1.84 -1.98
CA SER A 23 -9.34 1.96 -3.18
C SER A 23 -7.93 1.44 -2.93
N GLY A 24 -7.35 1.66 -1.74
CA GLY A 24 -6.07 1.10 -1.35
C GLY A 24 -6.09 -0.42 -1.25
N ALA A 25 -7.14 -1.00 -0.64
CA ALA A 25 -7.31 -2.44 -0.54
C ALA A 25 -7.52 -3.09 -1.92
N ALA A 26 -8.36 -2.51 -2.78
CA ALA A 26 -8.55 -3.00 -4.15
C ALA A 26 -7.25 -2.93 -4.96
N PHE A 27 -6.52 -1.82 -4.87
CA PHE A 27 -5.24 -1.66 -5.54
C PHE A 27 -4.21 -2.69 -5.07
N SER A 28 -4.11 -2.93 -3.75
CA SER A 28 -3.17 -3.94 -3.21
C SER A 28 -3.52 -5.35 -3.67
N THR A 29 -4.80 -5.68 -3.77
CA THR A 29 -5.25 -7.00 -4.27
C THR A 29 -4.87 -7.20 -5.73
N VAL A 30 -5.14 -6.23 -6.59
CA VAL A 30 -4.78 -6.30 -8.02
C VAL A 30 -3.26 -6.35 -8.18
N LEU A 31 -2.53 -5.49 -7.47
CA LEU A 31 -1.06 -5.46 -7.52
C LEU A 31 -0.48 -6.78 -7.01
N GLY A 32 -1.04 -7.35 -5.94
CA GLY A 32 -0.63 -8.65 -5.40
C GLY A 32 -0.81 -9.77 -6.42
N MET A 33 -1.94 -9.81 -7.13
CA MET A 33 -2.16 -10.79 -8.21
C MET A 33 -1.14 -10.65 -9.34
N VAL A 34 -0.86 -9.43 -9.77
CA VAL A 34 0.15 -9.16 -10.82
C VAL A 34 1.54 -9.59 -10.36
N LEU A 35 1.94 -9.23 -9.13
CA LEU A 35 3.24 -9.62 -8.58
C LEU A 35 3.37 -11.14 -8.41
N LEU A 36 2.31 -11.84 -8.00
CA LEU A 36 2.31 -13.30 -7.91
C LEU A 36 2.46 -13.93 -9.29
N ALA A 37 1.75 -13.43 -10.31
CA ALA A 37 1.90 -13.91 -11.68
C ALA A 37 3.33 -13.70 -12.21
N LEU A 38 3.94 -12.55 -11.94
CA LEU A 38 5.33 -12.28 -12.30
C LEU A 38 6.32 -13.17 -11.52
N ALA A 39 6.05 -13.45 -10.25
CA ALA A 39 6.89 -14.31 -9.42
C ALA A 39 6.85 -15.79 -9.85
N CYS A 40 5.80 -16.23 -10.55
CA CYS A 40 5.74 -17.57 -11.12
C CYS A 40 6.80 -17.79 -12.20
N ILE A 41 7.21 -16.75 -12.94
CA ILE A 41 8.20 -16.89 -14.02
C ILE A 41 9.56 -17.36 -13.48
N PRO A 42 10.20 -16.66 -12.52
CA PRO A 42 11.46 -17.14 -11.93
C PRO A 42 11.29 -18.42 -11.10
N ALA A 43 10.13 -18.62 -10.49
CA ALA A 43 9.87 -19.84 -9.72
C ALA A 43 9.92 -21.10 -10.57
N LEU A 44 9.45 -21.05 -11.82
CA LEU A 44 9.51 -22.17 -12.77
C LEU A 44 10.94 -22.50 -13.24
N SER A 45 11.88 -21.53 -13.13
CA SER A 45 13.27 -21.73 -13.52
C SER A 45 14.12 -22.36 -12.40
N LEU A 46 13.58 -22.49 -11.18
CA LEU A 46 14.27 -23.12 -10.06
C LEU A 46 14.10 -24.65 -10.06
N SER A 47 15.14 -25.33 -9.57
CA SER A 47 15.15 -26.82 -9.46
C SER A 47 14.04 -27.35 -8.53
N ASP A 48 13.68 -26.59 -7.48
CA ASP A 48 12.65 -26.92 -6.50
C ASP A 48 11.64 -25.76 -6.31
N PRO A 49 10.70 -25.56 -7.26
CA PRO A 49 9.79 -24.41 -7.23
C PRO A 49 8.86 -24.40 -6.00
N LEU A 50 8.44 -25.58 -5.53
CA LEU A 50 7.51 -25.70 -4.39
C LEU A 50 8.11 -25.25 -3.05
N ARG A 51 9.43 -25.38 -2.88
CA ARG A 51 10.12 -24.97 -1.66
C ARG A 51 10.20 -23.47 -1.50
N PHE A 52 10.36 -22.74 -2.60
CA PHE A 52 10.53 -21.28 -2.60
C PHE A 52 9.23 -20.53 -2.84
N ALA A 53 8.18 -21.19 -3.36
CA ALA A 53 6.87 -20.58 -3.62
C ALA A 53 6.29 -19.80 -2.41
N PRO A 54 6.31 -20.31 -1.16
CA PRO A 54 5.77 -19.57 -0.03
C PRO A 54 6.55 -18.29 0.28
N VAL A 55 7.87 -18.29 0.06
CA VAL A 55 8.72 -17.11 0.29
C VAL A 55 8.40 -16.02 -0.73
N PHE A 56 8.30 -16.37 -2.01
CA PHE A 56 7.90 -15.43 -3.06
C PHE A 56 6.50 -14.86 -2.82
N ALA A 57 5.55 -15.71 -2.43
CA ALA A 57 4.20 -15.28 -2.12
C ALA A 57 4.16 -14.28 -0.94
N LEU A 58 4.94 -14.53 0.12
CA LEU A 58 5.04 -13.61 1.26
C LEU A 58 5.64 -12.26 0.85
N VAL A 59 6.73 -12.26 0.09
CA VAL A 59 7.35 -11.02 -0.39
C VAL A 59 6.37 -10.22 -1.25
N CYS A 60 5.68 -10.86 -2.20
CA CYS A 60 4.68 -10.21 -3.04
C CYS A 60 3.53 -9.64 -2.20
N LEU A 61 3.10 -10.36 -1.16
CA LEU A 61 2.05 -9.93 -0.25
C LEU A 61 2.47 -8.68 0.54
N PHE A 62 3.68 -8.65 1.10
CA PHE A 62 4.18 -7.50 1.84
C PHE A 62 4.34 -6.27 0.95
N VAL A 63 4.89 -6.43 -0.24
CA VAL A 63 5.07 -5.34 -1.21
C VAL A 63 3.72 -4.77 -1.66
N SER A 64 2.75 -5.62 -1.97
CA SER A 64 1.41 -5.19 -2.40
C SER A 64 0.65 -4.49 -1.26
N ALA A 65 0.76 -4.99 -0.03
CA ALA A 65 0.15 -4.36 1.14
C ALA A 65 0.75 -2.98 1.43
N ALA A 66 2.07 -2.85 1.38
CA ALA A 66 2.76 -1.58 1.56
C ALA A 66 2.36 -0.56 0.48
N ALA A 67 2.30 -0.98 -0.78
CA ALA A 67 1.88 -0.12 -1.89
C ALA A 67 0.43 0.35 -1.75
N GLY A 68 -0.50 -0.54 -1.35
CA GLY A 68 -1.90 -0.21 -1.11
C GLY A 68 -2.08 0.74 0.07
N ALA A 69 -1.37 0.51 1.18
CA ALA A 69 -1.36 1.40 2.34
C ALA A 69 -0.81 2.79 2.00
N HIS A 70 0.28 2.85 1.24
CA HIS A 70 0.86 4.10 0.77
C HIS A 70 -0.11 4.88 -0.12
N LEU A 71 -0.79 4.20 -1.04
CA LEU A 71 -1.76 4.81 -1.93
C LEU A 71 -2.99 5.34 -1.18
N SER A 72 -3.58 4.54 -0.27
CA SER A 72 -4.74 4.93 0.53
C SER A 72 -4.45 6.17 1.38
N ALA A 73 -3.29 6.20 2.03
CA ALA A 73 -2.82 7.32 2.84
C ALA A 73 -2.62 8.59 2.00
N ARG A 74 -2.07 8.45 0.80
CA ARG A 74 -1.84 9.55 -0.13
C ARG A 74 -3.13 10.13 -0.70
N LEU A 75 -4.15 9.30 -0.91
CA LEU A 75 -5.46 9.73 -1.40
C LEU A 75 -6.27 10.47 -0.33
N HIS A 76 -6.15 10.05 0.93
CA HIS A 76 -6.83 10.72 2.04
C HIS A 76 -6.09 11.98 2.49
N GLY A 77 -4.75 11.99 2.46
CA GLY A 77 -3.91 13.14 2.82
C GLY A 77 -3.87 13.48 4.32
N LYS A 78 -4.55 12.71 5.18
CA LYS A 78 -4.59 12.88 6.64
C LYS A 78 -4.58 11.51 7.30
N ASN A 79 -4.07 11.42 8.54
CA ASN A 79 -4.09 10.19 9.35
C ASN A 79 -3.59 8.94 8.60
N GLY A 80 -2.40 9.05 7.99
CA GLY A 80 -1.80 7.98 7.18
C GLY A 80 -1.67 6.64 7.90
N LEU A 81 -1.39 6.67 9.21
CA LEU A 81 -1.30 5.46 10.02
C LEU A 81 -2.65 4.72 10.05
N LEU A 82 -3.76 5.43 10.30
CA LEU A 82 -5.09 4.83 10.31
C LEU A 82 -5.49 4.30 8.93
N CYS A 83 -5.20 5.05 7.86
CA CYS A 83 -5.47 4.61 6.50
C CYS A 83 -4.66 3.34 6.16
N GLY A 84 -3.38 3.30 6.54
CA GLY A 84 -2.52 2.14 6.34
C GLY A 84 -3.00 0.90 7.10
N LEU A 85 -3.34 1.06 8.39
CA LEU A 85 -3.86 -0.04 9.21
C LEU A 85 -5.20 -0.57 8.69
N LEU A 86 -6.16 0.30 8.37
CA LEU A 86 -7.46 -0.14 7.86
C LEU A 86 -7.34 -0.79 6.49
N SER A 87 -6.46 -0.29 5.61
CA SER A 87 -6.22 -0.86 4.29
C SER A 87 -5.65 -2.29 4.40
N SER A 88 -4.71 -2.52 5.32
CA SER A 88 -4.16 -3.86 5.54
C SER A 88 -5.14 -4.79 6.26
N LEU A 89 -5.95 -4.28 7.18
CA LEU A 89 -7.01 -5.05 7.81
C LEU A 89 -8.04 -5.53 6.77
N ALA A 90 -8.44 -4.65 5.87
CA ALA A 90 -9.33 -5.00 4.75
C ALA A 90 -8.70 -6.06 3.83
N LEU A 91 -7.41 -5.96 3.54
CA LEU A 91 -6.67 -6.95 2.75
C LEU A 91 -6.61 -8.32 3.46
N ILE A 92 -6.31 -8.34 4.76
CA ILE A 92 -6.32 -9.57 5.57
C ILE A 92 -7.71 -10.21 5.54
N LEU A 93 -8.77 -9.40 5.68
CA LEU A 93 -10.15 -9.90 5.61
C LEU A 93 -10.44 -10.55 4.25
N ILE A 94 -10.05 -9.91 3.16
CA ILE A 94 -10.20 -10.45 1.80
C ILE A 94 -9.45 -11.79 1.66
N LEU A 95 -8.22 -11.88 2.18
CA LEU A 95 -7.44 -13.11 2.14
C LEU A 95 -8.10 -14.23 2.95
N VAL A 96 -8.60 -13.94 4.14
CA VAL A 96 -9.30 -14.93 4.98
C VAL A 96 -10.57 -15.42 4.29
N VAL A 97 -11.38 -14.51 3.76
CA VAL A 97 -12.61 -14.87 3.02
C VAL A 97 -12.26 -15.74 1.81
N THR A 98 -11.25 -15.37 1.04
CA THR A 98 -10.80 -16.13 -0.13
C THR A 98 -10.32 -17.52 0.26
N ALA A 99 -9.56 -17.62 1.35
CA ALA A 99 -9.08 -18.92 1.86
C ALA A 99 -10.23 -19.81 2.36
N CYS A 100 -11.25 -19.22 3.01
CA CYS A 100 -12.45 -19.94 3.44
C CYS A 100 -13.25 -20.46 2.24
N VAL A 101 -13.45 -19.62 1.22
CA VAL A 101 -14.19 -20.00 -0.01
C VAL A 101 -13.48 -21.13 -0.76
N LEU A 102 -12.15 -21.08 -0.83
CA LEU A 102 -11.33 -22.09 -1.51
C LEU A 102 -11.06 -23.33 -0.62
N SER A 103 -11.59 -23.37 0.60
CA SER A 103 -11.37 -24.45 1.59
C SER A 103 -9.89 -24.77 1.82
N LEU A 104 -9.02 -23.77 1.74
CA LEU A 104 -7.58 -23.93 1.92
C LEU A 104 -7.27 -24.15 3.41
N LYS A 105 -6.43 -25.14 3.72
CA LYS A 105 -5.91 -25.36 5.07
C LYS A 105 -4.89 -24.27 5.41
N ILE A 106 -5.32 -23.22 6.12
CA ILE A 106 -4.44 -22.18 6.61
C ILE A 106 -3.61 -22.74 7.77
N LYS A 107 -2.27 -22.70 7.65
CA LYS A 107 -1.39 -22.96 8.79
C LYS A 107 -1.51 -21.81 9.78
N THR A 108 -2.29 -21.99 10.85
CA THR A 108 -2.59 -20.95 11.85
C THR A 108 -1.33 -20.30 12.43
N SER A 109 -0.26 -21.07 12.62
CA SER A 109 1.01 -20.55 13.15
C SER A 109 1.67 -19.52 12.22
N LEU A 110 1.67 -19.77 10.91
CA LEU A 110 2.19 -18.82 9.92
C LEU A 110 1.32 -17.56 9.85
N PHE A 111 0.01 -17.72 9.88
CA PHE A 111 -0.93 -16.60 9.86
C PHE A 111 -0.75 -15.69 11.08
N LEU A 112 -0.55 -16.27 12.27
CA LEU A 112 -0.38 -15.52 13.52
C LEU A 112 0.89 -14.65 13.52
N ILE A 113 1.93 -15.05 12.79
CA ILE A 113 3.18 -14.28 12.67
C ILE A 113 3.08 -13.25 11.53
N CYS A 114 2.51 -13.63 10.39
CA CYS A 114 2.46 -12.78 9.20
C CYS A 114 1.46 -11.63 9.35
N ALA A 115 0.32 -11.82 10.04
CA ALA A 115 -0.70 -10.79 10.18
C ALA A 115 -0.19 -9.54 10.92
N PRO A 116 0.46 -9.63 12.11
CA PRO A 116 0.99 -8.45 12.77
C PRO A 116 2.14 -7.81 11.99
N ALA A 117 3.00 -8.59 11.33
CA ALA A 117 4.06 -8.05 10.47
C ALA A 117 3.49 -7.25 9.30
N LEU A 118 2.42 -7.72 8.67
CA LEU A 118 1.68 -7.01 7.62
C LEU A 118 1.12 -5.67 8.12
N LEU A 119 0.51 -5.67 9.31
CA LEU A 119 -0.04 -4.45 9.93
C LEU A 119 1.06 -3.42 10.20
N LEU A 120 2.20 -3.85 10.73
CA LEU A 120 3.33 -2.96 11.01
C LEU A 120 3.90 -2.33 9.73
N ILE A 121 4.16 -3.13 8.71
CA ILE A 121 4.69 -2.64 7.43
C ILE A 121 3.71 -1.67 6.78
N SER A 122 2.42 -1.98 6.79
CA SER A 122 1.38 -1.13 6.24
C SER A 122 1.20 0.18 7.02
N ALA A 123 1.38 0.15 8.35
CA ALA A 123 1.36 1.36 9.18
C ALA A 123 2.50 2.31 8.79
N ILE A 124 3.72 1.78 8.66
CA ILE A 124 4.91 2.55 8.24
C ILE A 124 4.70 3.11 6.82
N ALA A 125 4.26 2.27 5.88
CA ALA A 125 3.99 2.68 4.51
C ALA A 125 2.89 3.76 4.43
N GLY A 126 1.86 3.68 5.29
CA GLY A 126 0.81 4.68 5.40
C GLY A 126 1.33 6.03 5.88
N VAL A 127 2.19 6.05 6.90
CA VAL A 127 2.84 7.29 7.38
C VAL A 127 3.71 7.90 6.28
N CYS A 128 4.52 7.11 5.59
CA CYS A 128 5.33 7.57 4.46
C CYS A 128 4.45 8.13 3.32
N GLY A 129 3.26 7.55 3.11
CA GLY A 129 2.32 8.02 2.08
C GLY A 129 1.82 9.44 2.32
N VAL A 130 1.51 9.79 3.56
CA VAL A 130 1.10 11.16 3.93
C VAL A 130 2.27 12.13 3.82
N SER A 131 3.43 11.77 4.34
CA SER A 131 4.64 12.62 4.27
C SER A 131 5.03 12.95 2.82
N ALA A 132 4.79 12.04 1.89
CA ALA A 132 5.02 12.26 0.46
C ALA A 132 3.96 13.16 -0.21
N SER A 133 2.79 13.34 0.42
CA SER A 133 1.70 14.17 -0.11
C SER A 133 1.70 15.59 0.41
N GLU A 134 2.47 15.91 1.46
CA GLU A 134 2.60 17.27 1.95
C GLU A 134 3.24 18.17 0.87
N PRO A 135 2.56 19.26 0.46
CA PRO A 135 3.18 20.23 -0.41
C PRO A 135 4.38 20.84 0.33
N LYS A 136 5.59 20.73 -0.25
CA LYS A 136 6.78 21.41 0.27
C LYS A 136 6.42 22.87 0.49
N MET A 137 6.35 23.32 1.76
CA MET A 137 6.15 24.72 2.09
C MET A 137 7.19 25.56 1.34
N PRO A 138 6.78 26.63 0.63
CA PRO A 138 7.75 27.50 0.00
C PRO A 138 8.65 28.05 1.10
N LYS A 139 9.97 27.83 0.98
CA LYS A 139 10.96 28.38 1.90
C LYS A 139 10.68 29.87 1.99
N HIS A 140 10.31 30.37 3.16
CA HIS A 140 10.15 31.78 3.46
C HIS A 140 11.43 32.49 3.02
N LYS A 141 11.33 33.30 1.97
CA LYS A 141 12.42 34.20 1.63
C LYS A 141 12.55 35.19 2.79
N PRO A 142 13.73 35.36 3.39
CA PRO A 142 13.90 36.33 4.45
C PRO A 142 13.50 37.72 3.93
N PHE A 143 12.62 38.39 4.69
CA PHE A 143 12.16 39.72 4.41
C PHE A 143 13.39 40.66 4.40
N LYS A 144 13.79 41.13 3.24
CA LYS A 144 14.88 42.08 3.12
C LYS A 144 14.34 43.43 3.57
N ILE A 145 14.59 43.81 4.81
CA ILE A 145 14.37 45.16 5.32
C ILE A 145 15.38 46.07 4.62
N ARG A 146 14.88 47.09 3.95
CA ARG A 146 15.64 48.13 3.26
C ARG A 146 15.54 49.40 4.07
#